data_82a3f22eaa5847a09d5782d3d2a2b2d3
#
_entry.id   82a3f22eaa5847a09d5782d3d2a2b2d3
#
_cell.length_a   1.000
_cell.length_b   1.000
_cell.length_c   1.000
_cell.angle_alpha   90.00
_cell.angle_beta   90.00
_cell.angle_gamma   90.00
#
_symmetry.space_group_name_H-M   'P 1'
#
loop_
_entity.id
_entity.type
_entity.pdbx_description
1 polymer ?
#
loop_
_entity_poly.entity_id
_entity_poly.type
_entity_poly.pdbx_seq_one_letter_code
_entity_poly.pdbx_strand_id
1 'polypeptide(L)'
;MDTYAAKILVACSRQPKHALELSAKLNIPIAACYRRIHVLEKAGLLRPVERALTQQGKRIVLYLSQLKNAYIFFEGGKLRVRFQMVTGQVQDFGGEWKEIKLIEDEEEEALAGGLLRPRER
;
A
#
# COMPACT_ATOMS: atom_id res chain seq x y z
N MET A 1 -0.25 6.15 -6.75
CA MET A 1 0.29 5.07 -5.90
C MET A 1 1.23 4.24 -6.73
N ASP A 2 2.34 3.90 -6.17
CA ASP A 2 3.34 3.16 -6.92
C ASP A 2 3.44 1.73 -6.38
N THR A 3 4.28 0.96 -7.04
CA THR A 3 4.42 -0.47 -6.72
C THR A 3 4.87 -0.70 -5.28
N TYR A 4 5.80 0.10 -4.80
CA TYR A 4 6.27 -0.05 -3.42
C TYR A 4 5.14 0.19 -2.44
N ALA A 5 4.36 1.24 -2.67
CA ALA A 5 3.26 1.58 -1.78
C ALA A 5 2.23 0.46 -1.75
N ALA A 6 1.90 -0.09 -2.91
CA ALA A 6 0.93 -1.18 -2.97
C ALA A 6 1.43 -2.41 -2.21
N LYS A 7 2.69 -2.74 -2.38
CA LYS A 7 3.27 -3.89 -1.68
C LYS A 7 3.24 -3.70 -0.17
N ILE A 8 3.55 -2.49 0.28
CA ILE A 8 3.52 -2.19 1.72
C ILE A 8 2.12 -2.34 2.27
N LEU A 9 1.13 -1.81 1.57
CA LEU A 9 -0.25 -1.92 2.03
C LEU A 9 -0.70 -3.37 2.15
N VAL A 10 -0.36 -4.18 1.17
CA VAL A 10 -0.71 -5.59 1.20
C VAL A 10 -0.02 -6.29 2.36
N ALA A 11 1.26 -5.99 2.56
CA ALA A 11 2.02 -6.65 3.62
C ALA A 11 1.50 -6.28 5.00
N CYS A 12 0.95 -5.08 5.16
CA CYS A 12 0.43 -4.61 6.44
C CYS A 12 -1.04 -4.90 6.64
N SER A 13 -1.64 -5.71 5.78
CA SER A 13 -3.10 -5.84 5.80
C SER A 13 -3.60 -6.72 6.94
N ARG A 14 -2.85 -7.71 7.34
CA ARG A 14 -3.29 -8.63 8.39
C ARG A 14 -2.60 -8.43 9.71
N GLN A 15 -1.33 -8.07 9.66
CA GLN A 15 -0.52 -7.90 10.86
C GLN A 15 0.27 -6.63 10.73
N PRO A 16 0.48 -5.93 11.85
CA PRO A 16 1.33 -4.75 11.80
C PRO A 16 2.76 -5.12 11.43
N LYS A 17 3.40 -4.25 10.70
CA LYS A 17 4.77 -4.46 10.24
C LYS A 17 5.56 -3.18 10.47
N HIS A 18 6.86 -3.32 10.72
CA HIS A 18 7.72 -2.16 10.85
C HIS A 18 8.58 -2.01 9.60
N ALA A 19 9.18 -0.82 9.45
CA ALA A 19 9.84 -0.46 8.21
C ALA A 19 11.00 -1.38 7.85
N LEU A 20 11.77 -1.80 8.83
CA LEU A 20 12.92 -2.67 8.56
C LEU A 20 12.47 -4.02 8.04
N GLU A 21 11.42 -4.55 8.64
CA GLU A 21 10.84 -5.80 8.22
C GLU A 21 10.30 -5.71 6.79
N LEU A 22 9.60 -4.62 6.50
CA LEU A 22 9.04 -4.40 5.17
C LEU A 22 10.14 -4.27 4.14
N SER A 23 11.18 -3.52 4.48
CA SER A 23 12.30 -3.34 3.57
C SER A 23 12.94 -4.66 3.21
N ALA A 24 13.19 -5.48 4.21
CA ALA A 24 13.83 -6.77 3.98
C ALA A 24 12.94 -7.72 3.21
N LYS A 25 11.68 -7.80 3.64
CA LYS A 25 10.76 -8.78 3.08
C LYS A 25 10.36 -8.45 1.66
N LEU A 26 10.17 -7.18 1.37
CA LEU A 26 9.70 -6.75 0.07
C LEU A 26 10.83 -6.33 -0.85
N ASN A 27 12.05 -6.40 -0.36
CA ASN A 27 13.21 -6.00 -1.12
C ASN A 27 13.11 -4.56 -1.60
N ILE A 28 12.77 -3.68 -0.68
CA ILE A 28 12.64 -2.25 -0.94
C ILE A 28 13.76 -1.56 -0.19
N PRO A 29 14.51 -0.65 -0.83
CA PRO A 29 15.53 0.10 -0.09
C PRO A 29 14.91 0.80 1.10
N ILE A 30 15.62 0.78 2.23
CA ILE A 30 15.03 1.24 3.49
C ILE A 30 14.58 2.70 3.42
N ALA A 31 15.35 3.55 2.76
CA ALA A 31 14.97 4.95 2.63
C ALA A 31 13.68 5.09 1.84
N ALA A 32 13.54 4.32 0.77
CA ALA A 32 12.31 4.34 -0.03
C ALA A 32 11.14 3.82 0.79
N CYS A 33 11.38 2.81 1.60
CA CYS A 33 10.35 2.24 2.46
C CYS A 33 9.81 3.29 3.42
N TYR A 34 10.70 4.01 4.10
CA TYR A 34 10.28 5.07 5.02
C TYR A 34 9.49 6.15 4.31
N ARG A 35 9.93 6.56 3.13
CA ARG A 35 9.22 7.60 2.39
C ARG A 35 7.81 7.17 2.04
N ARG A 36 7.66 5.93 1.59
CA ARG A 36 6.34 5.42 1.22
C ARG A 36 5.43 5.29 2.43
N ILE A 37 5.97 4.78 3.52
CA ILE A 37 5.19 4.67 4.75
C ILE A 37 4.67 6.04 5.18
N HIS A 38 5.53 7.06 5.11
CA HIS A 38 5.14 8.41 5.48
C HIS A 38 3.99 8.91 4.61
N VAL A 39 4.10 8.72 3.31
CA VAL A 39 3.05 9.14 2.38
C VAL A 39 1.75 8.41 2.65
N LEU A 40 1.84 7.10 2.87
CA LEU A 40 0.66 6.30 3.12
C LEU A 40 0.01 6.66 4.45
N GLU A 41 0.83 6.96 5.45
CA GLU A 41 0.32 7.38 6.75
C GLU A 41 -0.41 8.70 6.62
N LYS A 42 0.18 9.65 5.92
CA LYS A 42 -0.45 10.95 5.71
C LYS A 42 -1.76 10.83 4.95
N ALA A 43 -1.82 9.88 4.06
CA ALA A 43 -3.04 9.66 3.28
C ALA A 43 -4.10 8.90 4.07
N GLY A 44 -3.77 8.44 5.27
CA GLY A 44 -4.72 7.68 6.08
C GLY A 44 -4.82 6.22 5.70
N LEU A 45 -3.92 5.73 4.86
CA LEU A 45 -3.96 4.34 4.43
C LEU A 45 -3.16 3.42 5.34
N LEU A 46 -2.23 3.97 6.10
CA LEU A 46 -1.51 3.25 7.13
C LEU A 46 -1.68 3.98 8.45
N ARG A 47 -1.71 3.22 9.54
CA ARG A 47 -1.82 3.80 10.88
C ARG A 47 -0.79 3.12 11.77
N PRO A 48 -0.03 3.91 12.57
CA PRO A 48 0.84 3.31 13.58
C PRO A 48 -0.04 2.73 14.69
N VAL A 49 0.17 1.48 15.01
CA VAL A 49 -0.67 0.81 16.00
C VAL A 49 0.12 0.36 17.22
N GLU A 50 1.44 0.32 17.10
CA GLU A 50 2.24 -0.18 18.19
C GLU A 50 3.65 0.37 18.10
N ARG A 51 4.26 0.62 19.26
CA ARG A 51 5.66 0.98 19.33
C ARG A 51 6.33 -0.03 20.22
N ALA A 52 7.49 -0.50 19.78
CA ALA A 52 8.17 -1.58 20.48
C ALA A 52 9.67 -1.34 20.48
N LEU A 53 10.37 -2.09 21.31
CA LEU A 53 11.84 -2.10 21.32
C LEU A 53 12.30 -3.43 20.79
N THR A 54 13.32 -3.38 19.94
CA THR A 54 13.95 -4.62 19.50
C THR A 54 14.87 -5.13 20.59
N GLN A 55 15.39 -6.32 20.41
CA GLN A 55 16.34 -6.87 21.36
C GLN A 55 17.60 -6.02 21.46
N GLN A 56 17.92 -5.30 20.40
CA GLN A 56 19.07 -4.40 20.39
C GLN A 56 18.74 -3.03 20.98
N GLY A 57 17.55 -2.85 21.51
CA GLY A 57 17.15 -1.59 22.09
C GLY A 57 16.71 -0.54 21.11
N LYS A 58 16.46 -0.91 19.89
CA LYS A 58 15.99 0.02 18.87
C LYS A 58 14.49 0.20 18.97
N ARG A 59 14.04 1.45 18.83
CA ARG A 59 12.62 1.73 18.81
C ARG A 59 12.10 1.50 17.41
N ILE A 60 10.99 0.80 17.33
CA ILE A 60 10.32 0.56 16.06
C ILE A 60 8.86 0.93 16.18
N VAL A 61 8.30 1.29 15.05
CA VAL A 61 6.86 1.59 14.93
C VAL A 61 6.27 0.55 14.01
N LEU A 62 5.15 -0.02 14.42
CA LEU A 62 4.45 -1.03 13.63
C LEU A 62 3.22 -0.38 13.03
N TYR A 63 3.02 -0.64 11.75
CA TYR A 63 1.95 -0.02 10.97
C TYR A 63 0.97 -1.08 10.49
N LEU A 64 -0.28 -0.71 10.47
CA LEU A 64 -1.35 -1.57 9.99
C LEU A 64 -2.09 -0.84 8.88
N SER A 65 -2.43 -1.57 7.84
CA SER A 65 -3.20 -1.00 6.74
C SER A 65 -4.63 -0.70 7.19
N GLN A 66 -5.11 0.45 6.79
CA GLN A 66 -6.50 0.85 7.03
C GLN A 66 -7.37 0.54 5.84
N LEU A 67 -6.85 -0.19 4.89
CA LEU A 67 -7.52 -0.51 3.66
C LEU A 67 -8.23 -1.84 3.81
N LYS A 68 -9.54 -1.83 3.58
CA LYS A 68 -10.33 -3.05 3.60
C LYS A 68 -10.40 -3.67 2.21
N ASN A 69 -10.72 -2.84 1.24
CA ASN A 69 -10.83 -3.26 -0.15
C ASN A 69 -10.33 -2.19 -1.08
N ALA A 70 -9.85 -2.60 -2.22
CA ALA A 70 -9.50 -1.68 -3.28
C ALA A 70 -10.22 -2.14 -4.54
N TYR A 71 -10.84 -1.20 -5.24
CA TYR A 71 -11.56 -1.47 -6.47
C TYR A 71 -10.91 -0.66 -7.58
N ILE A 72 -10.76 -1.29 -8.71
CA ILE A 72 -10.14 -0.64 -9.86
C ILE A 72 -11.17 -0.59 -10.97
N PHE A 73 -11.41 0.62 -11.47
CA PHE A 73 -12.36 0.86 -12.53
C PHE A 73 -11.61 1.37 -13.75
N PHE A 74 -11.99 0.89 -14.89
CA PHE A 74 -11.42 1.35 -16.14
C PHE A 74 -12.55 1.94 -16.98
N GLU A 75 -12.54 3.25 -17.10
CA GLU A 75 -13.62 3.95 -17.79
C GLU A 75 -13.04 5.01 -18.71
N GLY A 76 -13.50 5.05 -19.93
CA GLY A 76 -13.10 6.07 -20.86
C GLY A 76 -11.61 6.17 -21.05
N GLY A 77 -10.92 5.06 -21.02
CA GLY A 77 -9.49 5.03 -21.17
C GLY A 77 -8.72 5.43 -19.92
N LYS A 78 -9.43 5.65 -18.82
CA LYS A 78 -8.80 6.04 -17.56
C LYS A 78 -9.00 4.98 -16.51
N LEU A 79 -8.01 4.86 -15.67
CA LEU A 79 -8.06 3.94 -14.53
C LEU A 79 -8.36 4.75 -13.28
N ARG A 80 -9.32 4.27 -12.51
CA ARG A 80 -9.67 4.91 -11.23
C ARG A 80 -9.60 3.87 -10.15
N VAL A 81 -9.15 4.30 -8.97
CA VAL A 81 -9.02 3.42 -7.83
C VAL A 81 -9.90 3.94 -6.71
N ARG A 82 -10.70 3.06 -6.16
CA ARG A 82 -11.53 3.38 -5.00
C ARG A 82 -11.07 2.52 -3.85
N PHE A 83 -10.74 3.16 -2.74
CA PHE A 83 -10.37 2.46 -1.53
C PHE A 83 -11.54 2.47 -0.56
N GLN A 84 -11.84 1.30 -0.02
CA GLN A 84 -12.76 1.19 1.09
C GLN A 84 -11.94 0.96 2.34
N MET A 85 -12.13 1.85 3.30
CA MET A 85 -11.34 1.81 4.53
C MET A 85 -12.02 0.93 5.55
N VAL A 86 -11.24 0.46 6.52
CA VAL A 86 -11.78 -0.38 7.59
C VAL A 86 -12.83 0.37 8.41
N THR A 87 -12.78 1.70 8.40
CA THR A 87 -13.78 2.52 9.10
C THR A 87 -15.10 2.60 8.34
N GLY A 88 -15.15 2.07 7.13
CA GLY A 88 -16.31 2.20 6.27
C GLY A 88 -16.24 3.36 5.31
N GLN A 89 -15.27 4.24 5.48
CA GLN A 89 -15.12 5.36 4.56
C GLN A 89 -14.67 4.87 3.20
N VAL A 90 -15.05 5.62 2.18
CA VAL A 90 -14.68 5.33 0.80
C VAL A 90 -13.89 6.52 0.30
N GLN A 91 -12.76 6.26 -0.31
CA GLN A 91 -11.92 7.30 -0.89
C GLN A 91 -11.62 6.92 -2.33
N ASP A 92 -11.82 7.88 -3.21
CA ASP A 92 -11.56 7.70 -4.62
C ASP A 92 -10.27 8.43 -4.98
N PHE A 93 -9.42 7.72 -5.68
CA PHE A 93 -8.21 8.30 -6.22
C PHE A 93 -8.34 8.27 -7.73
N GLY A 94 -8.44 9.43 -8.30
CA GLY A 94 -8.54 9.56 -9.73
C GLY A 94 -7.67 10.71 -10.15
N GLY A 95 -6.84 10.50 -11.06
CA GLY A 95 -5.97 11.49 -11.58
C GLY A 95 -5.17 10.78 -12.62
N GLU A 96 -5.14 11.36 -13.77
CA GLU A 96 -4.62 10.66 -14.92
C GLU A 96 -3.24 10.09 -14.69
N TRP A 97 -2.36 10.91 -14.14
CA TRP A 97 -0.98 10.48 -14.00
C TRP A 97 -0.82 9.31 -13.03
N LYS A 98 -1.65 9.31 -11.99
CA LYS A 98 -1.54 8.27 -10.99
C LYS A 98 -1.98 6.92 -11.52
N GLU A 99 -3.08 6.95 -12.25
CA GLU A 99 -3.59 5.72 -12.80
C GLU A 99 -2.66 5.16 -13.86
N ILE A 100 -2.11 6.04 -14.68
CA ILE A 100 -1.18 5.59 -15.70
C ILE A 100 0.05 4.96 -15.05
N LYS A 101 0.57 5.63 -14.04
CA LYS A 101 1.74 5.12 -13.35
C LYS A 101 1.46 3.79 -12.69
N LEU A 102 0.28 3.66 -12.11
CA LEU A 102 -0.10 2.42 -11.48
C LEU A 102 -0.13 1.29 -12.49
N ILE A 103 -0.69 1.55 -13.65
CA ILE A 103 -0.73 0.53 -14.70
C ILE A 103 0.68 0.13 -15.11
N GLU A 104 1.53 1.11 -15.38
CA GLU A 104 2.88 0.82 -15.82
C GLU A 104 3.66 0.03 -14.80
N ASP A 105 3.56 0.45 -13.55
CA ASP A 105 4.33 -0.18 -12.49
C ASP A 105 3.75 -1.51 -12.10
N GLU A 106 2.45 -1.63 -12.18
CA GLU A 106 1.76 -2.78 -11.65
C GLU A 106 1.45 -3.85 -12.66
N GLU A 107 1.68 -3.56 -13.91
CA GLU A 107 1.36 -4.55 -14.91
C GLU A 107 2.04 -5.86 -14.63
N GLU A 108 3.33 -5.80 -14.38
CA GLU A 108 4.08 -7.00 -14.06
C GLU A 108 3.77 -7.49 -12.66
N GLU A 109 3.72 -6.56 -11.73
CA GLU A 109 3.50 -6.91 -10.35
C GLU A 109 2.12 -7.49 -10.14
N ALA A 110 1.14 -6.88 -10.76
CA ALA A 110 -0.23 -7.32 -10.59
C ALA A 110 -0.42 -8.72 -11.14
N LEU A 111 0.18 -9.02 -12.25
CA LEU A 111 0.08 -10.35 -12.82
C LEU A 111 0.74 -11.37 -11.91
N ALA A 112 1.88 -11.02 -11.34
CA ALA A 112 2.57 -11.91 -10.44
C ALA A 112 1.83 -12.05 -9.12
N GLY A 113 1.32 -10.95 -8.59
CA GLY A 113 0.69 -10.95 -7.28
C GLY A 113 -0.80 -11.15 -7.27
N GLY A 114 -1.43 -11.13 -8.41
CA GLY A 114 -2.88 -11.27 -8.48
C GLY A 114 -3.63 -10.06 -8.03
N LEU A 115 -3.00 -8.91 -8.01
CA LEU A 115 -3.60 -7.71 -7.47
C LEU A 115 -4.81 -7.27 -8.24
N LEU A 116 -4.77 -7.37 -9.55
CA LEU A 116 -5.86 -6.93 -10.39
C LEU A 116 -6.78 -8.05 -10.80
N ARG A 117 -6.32 -9.29 -10.72
CA ARG A 117 -7.10 -10.39 -11.22
C ARG A 117 -8.44 -10.57 -10.56
N PRO A 118 -8.54 -10.43 -9.25
CA PRO A 118 -9.83 -10.71 -8.61
C PRO A 118 -10.95 -9.82 -9.09
N ARG A 119 -10.61 -8.72 -9.71
CA ARG A 119 -11.64 -7.79 -10.12
C ARG A 119 -12.12 -7.98 -11.51
N GLU A 120 -11.61 -8.94 -12.16
CA GLU A 120 -11.99 -9.13 -13.53
C GLU A 120 -13.37 -9.66 -13.69
N ARG A 121 -13.91 -10.16 -12.64
CA ARG A 121 -15.26 -10.66 -12.74
C ARG A 121 -16.23 -9.62 -12.48
#